data_0039075d95218e59161768d86af28d26
#
_entry.id   0039075d95218e59161768d86af28d26
#
_cell.length_a   1.000
_cell.length_b   1.000
_cell.length_c   1.000
_cell.angle_alpha   90.00
_cell.angle_beta   90.00
_cell.angle_gamma   90.00
#
_symmetry.space_group_name_H-M   'P 1'
#
loop_
_entity.id
_entity.type
_entity.pdbx_description
1 polymer ?
#
loop_
_entity_poly.entity_id
_entity_poly.type
_entity_poly.pdbx_seq_one_letter_code
_entity_poly.pdbx_strand_id
1 'polypeptide(L)'
;HTITHTEEPGRVSIAKGQGDDTIIRTIETNRLYGGLSERIETVRGINDAEPVACNRSVRQYTDGGWLLVSETEAFNTPLARTTSYEYNSQYRVSRINRPDGGYTRYEYDGEGRVTLEAEPWAGGGEQVTRTEYAGLRFYDNRPARVAEFRVLSDGTEIELTAAAYAYERSPLMERVTKTVTAAGSGQEQTSVEETYGEAAAYPYAAGQTKFTRDIAGVETFYDYEAAVEHGAAHKKTAVTKVGGELAAGQSRKTESFLAANDTVLVEQESIWDGENWLLLSSGAHEYDEEGRRTKTTRGNGRVSATSWMCCGKLSETDEDGILTSYGYNSAHQLVETIRSEISDGDTVITPETITTYTRDAAGRVLQTRRDRGAMTTTESVEYDRLGRIVRQTDVLGRVTATAYSENGLTETVTTPAGATLVTERHPDGSVLHEYGTGQRERCHVYDIDHNCLRETVTLAGQAIILSRTLVNGFGQNVVQVTPTTAGFLYDRSEYDEQGRLIRAWRDAGTQEGAVAMTP
;
A
#
# COMPACT_ATOMS: atom_id res chain seq x y z
N HIS A 1 -31.07 13.25 -4.33
CA HIS A 1 -30.26 12.85 -3.16
C HIS A 1 -30.58 13.78 -2.00
N THR A 2 -31.09 13.24 -0.89
CA THR A 2 -31.40 14.05 0.27
C THR A 2 -30.20 13.97 1.22
N ILE A 3 -29.58 15.12 1.49
CA ILE A 3 -28.63 15.29 2.60
C ILE A 3 -29.33 16.22 3.59
N THR A 4 -29.63 15.70 4.76
CA THR A 4 -30.20 16.49 5.85
C THR A 4 -29.13 16.77 6.87
N HIS A 5 -28.90 18.04 7.17
CA HIS A 5 -27.98 18.51 8.18
C HIS A 5 -28.77 19.03 9.37
N THR A 6 -28.54 18.47 10.55
CA THR A 6 -29.13 18.92 11.80
C THR A 6 -28.02 19.34 12.74
N GLU A 7 -28.08 20.57 13.26
CA GLU A 7 -27.09 21.13 14.16
C GLU A 7 -27.77 21.52 15.48
N GLU A 8 -27.22 21.02 16.57
CA GLU A 8 -27.56 21.37 17.95
C GLU A 8 -26.28 21.80 18.67
N PRO A 9 -26.33 22.55 19.78
CA PRO A 9 -25.13 22.91 20.51
C PRO A 9 -24.28 21.68 20.88
N GLY A 10 -23.08 21.59 20.31
CA GLY A 10 -22.15 20.48 20.51
C GLY A 10 -22.46 19.19 19.73
N ARG A 11 -23.49 19.19 18.89
CA ARG A 11 -23.88 18.01 18.12
C ARG A 11 -24.25 18.34 16.69
N VAL A 12 -23.64 17.65 15.74
CA VAL A 12 -23.96 17.74 14.32
C VAL A 12 -24.36 16.34 13.82
N SER A 13 -25.52 16.25 13.17
CA SER A 13 -25.96 15.01 12.54
C SER A 13 -26.18 15.22 11.06
N ILE A 14 -25.60 14.35 10.25
CA ILE A 14 -25.73 14.36 8.79
C ILE A 14 -26.39 13.05 8.38
N ALA A 15 -27.58 13.14 7.80
CA ALA A 15 -28.27 12.00 7.21
C ALA A 15 -28.13 12.05 5.69
N LYS A 16 -27.69 10.95 5.08
CA LYS A 16 -27.50 10.78 3.65
C LYS A 16 -28.29 9.57 3.17
N GLY A 17 -29.08 9.71 2.14
CA GLY A 17 -29.92 8.65 1.58
C GLY A 17 -31.43 8.91 1.79
N GLN A 18 -32.25 7.91 1.48
CA GLN A 18 -33.70 7.93 1.64
C GLN A 18 -34.20 6.56 2.11
N GLY A 19 -35.28 6.55 2.92
CA GLY A 19 -35.85 5.31 3.44
C GLY A 19 -34.83 4.49 4.20
N ASP A 20 -34.85 3.19 3.98
CA ASP A 20 -33.99 2.21 4.67
C ASP A 20 -32.49 2.34 4.33
N ASP A 21 -32.16 3.00 3.21
CA ASP A 21 -30.77 3.27 2.81
C ASP A 21 -30.14 4.46 3.53
N THR A 22 -30.88 5.12 4.43
CA THR A 22 -30.38 6.34 5.09
C THR A 22 -29.27 6.00 6.08
N ILE A 23 -28.11 6.64 5.87
CA ILE A 23 -26.94 6.58 6.74
C ILE A 23 -26.90 7.85 7.58
N ILE A 24 -26.77 7.70 8.89
CA ILE A 24 -26.68 8.78 9.86
C ILE A 24 -25.26 8.80 10.43
N ARG A 25 -24.55 9.91 10.18
CA ARG A 25 -23.28 10.25 10.83
C ARG A 25 -23.53 11.33 11.86
N THR A 26 -23.21 11.05 13.12
CA THR A 26 -23.32 12.02 14.21
C THR A 26 -21.96 12.35 14.76
N ILE A 27 -21.70 13.65 14.95
CA ILE A 27 -20.49 14.18 15.58
C ILE A 27 -20.93 14.94 16.82
N GLU A 28 -20.46 14.51 17.98
CA GLU A 28 -20.66 15.18 19.27
C GLU A 28 -19.33 15.78 19.73
N THR A 29 -19.34 17.02 20.15
CA THR A 29 -18.16 17.70 20.70
C THR A 29 -18.47 18.21 22.09
N ASN A 30 -17.75 17.71 23.08
CA ASN A 30 -17.91 18.05 24.49
C ASN A 30 -16.65 18.71 25.03
N ARG A 31 -16.82 19.73 25.88
CA ARG A 31 -15.72 20.26 26.68
C ARG A 31 -15.62 19.50 27.98
N LEU A 32 -14.44 19.00 28.28
CA LEU A 32 -14.12 18.29 29.51
C LEU A 32 -13.35 19.19 30.47
N TYR A 33 -13.24 18.79 31.73
CA TYR A 33 -12.45 19.50 32.73
C TYR A 33 -10.95 19.53 32.34
N GLY A 34 -10.23 20.56 32.78
CA GLY A 34 -8.77 20.66 32.56
C GLY A 34 -8.35 21.11 31.17
N GLY A 35 -9.24 21.79 30.41
CA GLY A 35 -8.91 22.28 29.06
C GLY A 35 -8.93 21.17 27.99
N LEU A 36 -9.56 20.05 28.28
CA LEU A 36 -9.78 18.97 27.35
C LEU A 36 -11.05 19.18 26.51
N SER A 37 -11.03 18.70 25.28
CA SER A 37 -12.19 18.59 24.40
C SER A 37 -12.23 17.19 23.83
N GLU A 38 -13.41 16.57 23.83
CA GLU A 38 -13.62 15.31 23.14
C GLU A 38 -14.54 15.49 21.93
N ARG A 39 -14.30 14.68 20.92
CA ARG A 39 -15.17 14.52 19.75
C ARG A 39 -15.49 13.05 19.60
N ILE A 40 -16.78 12.74 19.62
CA ILE A 40 -17.28 11.38 19.39
C ILE A 40 -17.97 11.39 18.01
N GLU A 41 -17.59 10.45 17.18
CA GLU A 41 -18.18 10.27 15.87
C GLU A 41 -18.80 8.88 15.77
N THR A 42 -20.08 8.82 15.40
CA THR A 42 -20.82 7.58 15.20
C THR A 42 -21.38 7.49 13.79
N VAL A 43 -21.42 6.28 13.24
CA VAL A 43 -22.04 5.96 11.96
C VAL A 43 -23.02 4.81 12.16
N ARG A 44 -24.27 4.99 11.70
CA ARG A 44 -25.31 3.95 11.75
C ARG A 44 -26.27 4.07 10.57
N GLY A 45 -26.92 2.97 10.21
CA GLY A 45 -28.13 3.01 9.38
C GLY A 45 -29.32 3.55 10.17
N ILE A 46 -30.35 4.02 9.50
CA ILE A 46 -31.54 4.57 10.16
C ILE A 46 -32.25 3.52 11.03
N ASN A 47 -32.20 2.26 10.61
CA ASN A 47 -32.82 1.14 11.30
C ASN A 47 -31.89 0.40 12.26
N ASP A 48 -30.59 0.78 12.32
CA ASP A 48 -29.62 0.17 13.22
C ASP A 48 -29.89 0.61 14.66
N ALA A 49 -30.04 -0.35 15.56
CA ALA A 49 -30.17 -0.07 16.99
C ALA A 49 -28.89 0.52 17.58
N GLU A 50 -27.74 0.05 17.08
CA GLU A 50 -26.41 0.44 17.55
C GLU A 50 -25.55 0.95 16.37
N PRO A 51 -24.63 1.90 16.62
CA PRO A 51 -23.70 2.35 15.59
C PRO A 51 -22.82 1.20 15.06
N VAL A 52 -22.60 1.13 13.76
CA VAL A 52 -21.64 0.19 13.13
C VAL A 52 -20.19 0.64 13.30
N ALA A 53 -19.99 1.95 13.53
CA ALA A 53 -18.70 2.53 13.90
C ALA A 53 -18.89 3.62 14.95
N CYS A 54 -17.97 3.68 15.92
CA CYS A 54 -17.96 4.70 16.98
C CYS A 54 -16.50 5.00 17.33
N ASN A 55 -16.07 6.23 17.08
CA ASN A 55 -14.70 6.68 17.33
C ASN A 55 -14.72 7.91 18.24
N ARG A 56 -13.74 8.00 19.12
CA ARG A 56 -13.54 9.11 20.03
C ARG A 56 -12.15 9.72 19.85
N SER A 57 -12.04 11.02 19.74
CA SER A 57 -10.76 11.73 19.84
C SER A 57 -10.80 12.72 21.00
N VAL A 58 -9.69 12.82 21.74
CA VAL A 58 -9.51 13.75 22.85
C VAL A 58 -8.38 14.71 22.52
N ARG A 59 -8.61 16.01 22.69
CA ARG A 59 -7.62 17.06 22.48
C ARG A 59 -7.43 17.88 23.74
N GLN A 60 -6.21 18.32 23.98
CA GLN A 60 -5.81 19.23 25.06
C GLN A 60 -5.52 20.62 24.50
N TYR A 61 -6.08 21.66 25.12
CA TYR A 61 -5.70 23.02 24.82
C TYR A 61 -4.39 23.39 25.54
N THR A 62 -3.46 23.96 24.80
CA THR A 62 -2.14 24.40 25.28
C THR A 62 -1.82 25.77 24.67
N ASP A 63 -0.71 26.37 25.06
CA ASP A 63 -0.22 27.63 24.43
C ASP A 63 0.11 27.43 22.94
N GLY A 64 0.38 26.21 22.50
CA GLY A 64 0.58 25.84 21.09
C GLY A 64 -0.72 25.55 20.32
N GLY A 65 -1.90 25.66 20.97
CA GLY A 65 -3.20 25.34 20.40
C GLY A 65 -3.76 23.98 20.86
N TRP A 66 -4.67 23.40 20.07
CA TRP A 66 -5.30 22.11 20.36
C TRP A 66 -4.41 20.95 19.91
N LEU A 67 -3.92 20.15 20.85
CA LEU A 67 -3.14 18.95 20.61
C LEU A 67 -4.00 17.69 20.76
N LEU A 68 -3.85 16.72 19.88
CA LEU A 68 -4.53 15.42 19.93
C LEU A 68 -3.85 14.55 21.00
N VAL A 69 -4.57 14.19 22.06
CA VAL A 69 -4.03 13.39 23.18
C VAL A 69 -4.28 11.90 22.96
N SER A 70 -5.47 11.58 22.46
CA SER A 70 -5.82 10.17 22.18
C SER A 70 -6.90 10.03 21.13
N GLU A 71 -6.88 8.89 20.45
CA GLU A 71 -7.94 8.41 19.57
C GLU A 71 -8.34 7.00 20.02
N THR A 72 -9.64 6.77 20.12
CA THR A 72 -10.20 5.47 20.52
C THR A 72 -11.15 4.99 19.44
N GLU A 73 -10.82 3.88 18.81
CA GLU A 73 -11.69 3.14 17.89
C GLU A 73 -12.63 2.24 18.67
N ALA A 74 -13.78 1.91 18.08
CA ALA A 74 -14.83 1.11 18.71
C ALA A 74 -15.18 1.60 20.14
N PHE A 75 -15.17 2.93 20.35
CA PHE A 75 -15.44 3.56 21.64
C PHE A 75 -16.81 3.10 22.22
N ASN A 76 -16.87 2.97 23.54
CA ASN A 76 -18.03 2.43 24.28
C ASN A 76 -18.35 0.96 23.97
N THR A 77 -17.39 0.19 23.50
CA THR A 77 -17.51 -1.25 23.32
C THR A 77 -16.38 -1.99 24.04
N PRO A 78 -16.53 -3.29 24.32
CA PRO A 78 -15.44 -4.11 24.88
C PRO A 78 -14.21 -4.20 23.95
N LEU A 79 -14.35 -3.82 22.68
CA LEU A 79 -13.28 -3.85 21.68
C LEU A 79 -12.56 -2.49 21.55
N ALA A 80 -12.86 -1.52 22.42
CA ALA A 80 -12.28 -0.19 22.37
C ALA A 80 -10.74 -0.23 22.36
N ARG A 81 -10.11 0.42 21.39
CA ARG A 81 -8.67 0.51 21.22
C ARG A 81 -8.21 1.93 21.19
N THR A 82 -7.29 2.27 22.08
CA THR A 82 -6.81 3.65 22.22
C THR A 82 -5.36 3.79 21.77
N THR A 83 -5.14 4.69 20.83
CA THR A 83 -3.83 5.25 20.49
C THR A 83 -3.64 6.54 21.28
N SER A 84 -2.49 6.74 21.93
CA SER A 84 -2.18 7.95 22.69
C SER A 84 -0.95 8.66 22.12
N TYR A 85 -0.91 9.99 22.27
CA TYR A 85 0.09 10.87 21.71
C TYR A 85 0.79 11.64 22.83
N GLU A 86 2.10 11.64 22.81
CA GLU A 86 2.95 12.43 23.69
C GLU A 86 3.64 13.54 22.88
N TYR A 87 3.93 14.65 23.52
CA TYR A 87 4.48 15.85 22.87
C TYR A 87 5.74 16.31 23.58
N ASN A 88 6.68 16.85 22.82
CA ASN A 88 7.85 17.52 23.38
C ASN A 88 7.48 18.96 23.83
N SER A 89 8.47 19.66 24.39
CA SER A 89 8.29 21.05 24.87
C SER A 89 7.96 22.07 23.77
N GLN A 90 8.09 21.71 22.50
CA GLN A 90 7.75 22.51 21.33
C GLN A 90 6.40 22.12 20.72
N TYR A 91 5.60 21.31 21.43
CA TYR A 91 4.28 20.82 21.01
C TYR A 91 4.32 19.95 19.75
N ARG A 92 5.43 19.28 19.46
CA ARG A 92 5.55 18.27 18.40
C ARG A 92 5.38 16.88 18.97
N VAL A 93 4.75 15.98 18.21
CA VAL A 93 4.57 14.59 18.63
C VAL A 93 5.93 13.94 18.88
N SER A 94 6.20 13.57 20.12
CA SER A 94 7.43 12.85 20.49
C SER A 94 7.24 11.35 20.53
N ARG A 95 6.00 10.89 20.78
CA ARG A 95 5.67 9.47 20.82
C ARG A 95 4.20 9.21 20.51
N ILE A 96 3.95 8.17 19.75
CA ILE A 96 2.63 7.59 19.50
C ILE A 96 2.63 6.20 20.10
N ASN A 97 1.74 5.92 21.05
CA ASN A 97 1.61 4.59 21.65
C ASN A 97 0.38 3.90 21.07
N ARG A 98 0.55 2.72 20.51
CA ARG A 98 -0.50 1.91 19.89
C ARG A 98 -1.11 0.92 20.89
N PRO A 99 -2.38 0.51 20.71
CA PRO A 99 -3.07 -0.42 21.63
C PRO A 99 -2.47 -1.84 21.63
N ASP A 100 -1.69 -2.21 20.62
CA ASP A 100 -0.97 -3.48 20.53
C ASP A 100 0.35 -3.51 21.33
N GLY A 101 0.70 -2.41 22.00
CA GLY A 101 1.95 -2.22 22.71
C GLY A 101 3.09 -1.69 21.84
N GLY A 102 2.85 -1.56 20.52
CA GLY A 102 3.78 -0.87 19.62
C GLY A 102 3.79 0.63 19.86
N TYR A 103 4.82 1.27 19.37
CA TYR A 103 4.94 2.74 19.42
C TYR A 103 5.76 3.24 18.23
N THR A 104 5.64 4.56 17.97
CA THR A 104 6.56 5.30 17.11
C THR A 104 7.09 6.48 17.89
N ARG A 105 8.41 6.66 17.96
CA ARG A 105 9.09 7.73 18.68
C ARG A 105 9.81 8.65 17.71
N TYR A 106 9.72 9.97 17.95
CA TYR A 106 10.31 10.99 17.10
C TYR A 106 11.25 11.91 17.87
N GLU A 107 12.35 12.31 17.22
CA GLU A 107 13.20 13.41 17.63
C GLU A 107 13.28 14.46 16.51
N TYR A 108 13.56 15.69 16.89
CA TYR A 108 13.52 16.85 15.98
C TYR A 108 14.78 17.69 16.14
N ASP A 109 15.20 18.31 15.04
CA ASP A 109 16.23 19.34 15.09
C ASP A 109 15.67 20.70 15.59
N GLY A 110 16.54 21.70 15.70
CA GLY A 110 16.15 23.06 16.12
C GLY A 110 15.14 23.74 15.18
N GLU A 111 15.09 23.31 13.93
CA GLU A 111 14.15 23.80 12.91
C GLU A 111 12.83 23.03 12.91
N GLY A 112 12.76 21.92 13.63
CA GLY A 112 11.57 21.10 13.79
C GLY A 112 11.34 20.04 12.74
N ARG A 113 12.38 19.65 12.03
CA ARG A 113 12.35 18.53 11.10
C ARG A 113 12.68 17.24 11.87
N VAL A 114 12.05 16.13 11.49
CA VAL A 114 12.27 14.84 12.12
C VAL A 114 13.69 14.35 11.83
N THR A 115 14.50 14.18 12.86
CA THR A 115 15.86 13.66 12.75
C THR A 115 15.98 12.20 13.14
N LEU A 116 14.98 11.70 13.90
CA LEU A 116 14.91 10.31 14.31
C LEU A 116 13.46 9.86 14.33
N GLU A 117 13.22 8.69 13.75
CA GLU A 117 11.99 7.91 13.88
C GLU A 117 12.37 6.50 14.36
N ALA A 118 11.70 6.00 15.39
CA ALA A 118 12.00 4.70 15.98
C ALA A 118 10.72 3.92 16.28
N GLU A 119 10.76 2.63 16.00
CA GLU A 119 9.69 1.67 16.27
C GLU A 119 10.26 0.39 16.90
N PRO A 120 9.47 -0.37 17.69
CA PRO A 120 9.91 -1.68 18.15
C PRO A 120 10.08 -2.65 16.98
N TRP A 121 10.93 -3.65 17.10
CA TRP A 121 11.08 -4.72 16.12
C TRP A 121 11.08 -6.11 16.77
N ALA A 122 10.85 -7.17 15.96
CA ALA A 122 10.66 -8.56 16.42
C ALA A 122 11.82 -9.15 17.25
N GLY A 123 13.05 -8.73 17.00
CA GLY A 123 14.23 -9.21 17.73
C GLY A 123 14.44 -8.55 19.10
N GLY A 124 13.57 -7.63 19.50
CA GLY A 124 13.69 -6.80 20.70
C GLY A 124 14.59 -5.58 20.48
N GLY A 125 14.22 -4.45 21.07
CA GLY A 125 14.84 -3.15 20.82
C GLY A 125 14.10 -2.33 19.78
N GLU A 126 14.79 -1.45 19.04
CA GLU A 126 14.18 -0.51 18.11
C GLU A 126 14.75 -0.63 16.69
N GLN A 127 13.91 -0.48 15.69
CA GLN A 127 14.29 -0.06 14.35
C GLN A 127 14.31 1.46 14.33
N VAL A 128 15.40 2.05 13.91
CA VAL A 128 15.62 3.50 13.96
C VAL A 128 16.00 4.02 12.59
N THR A 129 15.28 5.02 12.10
CA THR A 129 15.66 5.80 10.93
C THR A 129 16.19 7.16 11.39
N ARG A 130 17.42 7.51 10.98
CA ARG A 130 18.00 8.82 11.23
C ARG A 130 18.15 9.60 9.95
N THR A 131 17.69 10.87 9.99
CA THR A 131 17.76 11.79 8.86
C THR A 131 18.63 13.00 9.21
N GLU A 132 19.67 13.21 8.41
CA GLU A 132 20.46 14.44 8.38
C GLU A 132 20.00 15.29 7.18
N TYR A 133 19.85 16.59 7.37
CA TYR A 133 19.35 17.49 6.33
C TYR A 133 20.45 18.29 5.66
N ALA A 134 20.35 18.48 4.34
CA ALA A 134 21.33 19.20 3.54
C ALA A 134 21.36 20.70 3.82
N GLY A 135 20.21 21.29 4.17
CA GLY A 135 20.05 22.72 4.41
C GLY A 135 19.86 23.06 5.89
N LEU A 136 20.31 24.24 6.29
CA LEU A 136 20.15 24.76 7.64
C LEU A 136 18.81 25.48 7.87
N ARG A 137 17.93 25.58 6.84
CA ARG A 137 16.68 26.33 6.92
C ARG A 137 15.49 25.40 7.11
N PHE A 138 14.53 25.79 7.95
CA PHE A 138 13.35 24.98 8.30
C PHE A 138 12.47 24.55 7.11
N TYR A 139 12.52 25.26 5.98
CA TYR A 139 11.80 24.92 4.77
C TYR A 139 12.61 24.00 3.81
N ASP A 140 13.87 23.72 4.12
CA ASP A 140 14.70 22.81 3.34
C ASP A 140 14.68 21.41 3.97
N ASN A 141 13.72 20.62 3.55
CA ASN A 141 13.52 19.24 4.02
C ASN A 141 14.30 18.21 3.20
N ARG A 142 15.25 18.64 2.35
CA ARG A 142 16.08 17.73 1.58
C ARG A 142 17.05 16.99 2.48
N PRO A 143 17.04 15.65 2.53
CA PRO A 143 17.98 14.88 3.31
C PRO A 143 19.39 14.98 2.71
N ALA A 144 20.42 15.06 3.55
CA ALA A 144 21.79 14.79 3.15
C ALA A 144 22.13 13.32 3.32
N ARG A 145 21.62 12.72 4.40
CA ARG A 145 21.78 11.30 4.70
C ARG A 145 20.53 10.77 5.39
N VAL A 146 20.11 9.57 5.02
CA VAL A 146 19.11 8.79 5.73
C VAL A 146 19.73 7.43 6.03
N ALA A 147 19.78 7.04 7.30
CA ALA A 147 20.36 5.77 7.68
C ALA A 147 19.40 4.98 8.57
N GLU A 148 19.36 3.68 8.34
CA GLU A 148 18.57 2.73 9.10
C GLU A 148 19.45 1.96 10.06
N PHE A 149 19.00 1.83 11.30
CA PHE A 149 19.69 1.15 12.39
C PHE A 149 18.77 0.12 13.04
N ARG A 150 19.40 -0.90 13.60
CA ARG A 150 18.83 -1.68 14.70
C ARG A 150 19.51 -1.28 16.00
N VAL A 151 18.69 -0.92 16.96
CA VAL A 151 19.15 -0.68 18.34
C VAL A 151 18.70 -1.88 19.15
N LEU A 152 19.64 -2.68 19.61
CA LEU A 152 19.38 -3.87 20.38
C LEU A 152 18.91 -3.52 21.81
N SER A 153 18.37 -4.49 22.55
CA SER A 153 17.88 -4.29 23.92
C SER A 153 18.97 -3.88 24.91
N ASP A 154 20.23 -4.13 24.61
CA ASP A 154 21.39 -3.70 25.39
C ASP A 154 21.88 -2.29 25.01
N GLY A 155 21.23 -1.63 24.03
CA GLY A 155 21.60 -0.31 23.52
C GLY A 155 22.66 -0.32 22.42
N THR A 156 23.10 -1.50 21.96
CA THR A 156 24.02 -1.60 20.81
C THR A 156 23.33 -1.15 19.55
N GLU A 157 23.95 -0.21 18.82
CA GLU A 157 23.45 0.29 17.53
C GLU A 157 24.17 -0.41 16.38
N ILE A 158 23.41 -0.90 15.40
CA ILE A 158 23.93 -1.55 14.19
C ILE A 158 23.32 -0.83 13.00
N GLU A 159 24.15 -0.18 12.19
CA GLU A 159 23.72 0.43 10.94
C GLU A 159 23.46 -0.67 9.90
N LEU A 160 22.31 -0.64 9.26
CA LEU A 160 21.93 -1.59 8.21
C LEU A 160 22.22 -1.01 6.83
N THR A 161 21.63 0.15 6.55
CA THR A 161 21.78 0.86 5.29
C THR A 161 21.93 2.35 5.54
N ALA A 162 22.65 3.02 4.64
CA ALA A 162 22.72 4.47 4.60
C ALA A 162 22.55 4.98 3.18
N ALA A 163 21.61 5.89 2.98
CA ALA A 163 21.42 6.61 1.73
C ALA A 163 22.03 8.00 1.85
N ALA A 164 23.03 8.31 1.03
CA ALA A 164 23.61 9.65 0.87
C ALA A 164 22.97 10.34 -0.33
N TYR A 165 22.67 11.64 -0.20
CA TYR A 165 22.05 12.45 -1.23
C TYR A 165 22.95 13.61 -1.63
N ALA A 166 23.24 13.75 -2.91
CA ALA A 166 23.93 14.89 -3.48
C ALA A 166 22.98 15.68 -4.39
N TYR A 167 23.00 17.01 -4.27
CA TYR A 167 22.12 17.93 -4.98
C TYR A 167 22.95 18.88 -5.83
N GLU A 168 22.67 18.91 -7.12
CA GLU A 168 23.22 19.89 -8.06
C GLU A 168 22.07 20.73 -8.61
N ARG A 169 22.18 22.05 -8.56
CA ARG A 169 21.15 22.94 -9.07
C ARG A 169 21.74 23.99 -9.99
N SER A 170 21.13 24.14 -11.15
CA SER A 170 21.39 25.22 -12.11
C SER A 170 20.07 25.77 -12.66
N PRO A 171 20.06 26.89 -13.36
CA PRO A 171 18.85 27.39 -14.04
C PRO A 171 18.28 26.39 -15.06
N LEU A 172 19.12 25.47 -15.59
CA LEU A 172 18.73 24.50 -16.62
C LEU A 172 18.24 23.18 -16.07
N MET A 173 18.71 22.79 -14.87
CA MET A 173 18.34 21.51 -14.26
C MET A 173 18.57 21.50 -12.74
N GLU A 174 17.84 20.62 -12.07
CA GLU A 174 18.16 20.12 -10.73
C GLU A 174 18.43 18.63 -10.82
N ARG A 175 19.54 18.17 -10.21
CA ARG A 175 19.91 16.74 -10.16
C ARG A 175 19.98 16.29 -8.72
N VAL A 176 19.41 15.13 -8.44
CA VAL A 176 19.53 14.42 -7.18
C VAL A 176 20.22 13.08 -7.46
N THR A 177 21.34 12.86 -6.80
CA THR A 177 22.01 11.56 -6.81
C THR A 177 21.82 10.93 -5.43
N LYS A 178 21.20 9.74 -5.39
CA LYS A 178 21.02 8.93 -4.19
C LYS A 178 21.94 7.72 -4.27
N THR A 179 22.87 7.58 -3.33
CA THR A 179 23.72 6.40 -3.19
C THR A 179 23.36 5.69 -1.90
N VAL A 180 22.91 4.44 -2.00
CA VAL A 180 22.60 3.58 -0.85
C VAL A 180 23.77 2.64 -0.64
N THR A 181 24.33 2.65 0.56
CA THR A 181 25.41 1.76 0.99
C THR A 181 24.85 0.76 1.98
N ALA A 182 25.04 -0.54 1.74
CA ALA A 182 24.74 -1.59 2.71
C ALA A 182 25.90 -1.70 3.72
N ALA A 183 25.59 -1.52 5.00
CA ALA A 183 26.58 -1.67 6.05
C ALA A 183 27.14 -3.11 6.08
N GLY A 184 28.41 -3.25 6.45
CA GLY A 184 29.10 -4.55 6.52
C GLY A 184 29.64 -5.05 5.19
N SER A 185 28.95 -4.87 4.05
CA SER A 185 29.46 -5.30 2.74
C SER A 185 30.19 -4.18 1.99
N GLY A 186 29.88 -2.92 2.29
CA GLY A 186 30.37 -1.76 1.54
C GLY A 186 29.84 -1.68 0.10
N GLN A 187 28.84 -2.51 -0.26
CA GLN A 187 28.20 -2.45 -1.57
C GLN A 187 27.37 -1.17 -1.70
N GLU A 188 27.44 -0.54 -2.86
CA GLU A 188 26.73 0.70 -3.15
C GLU A 188 25.80 0.53 -4.34
N GLN A 189 24.63 1.14 -4.24
CA GLN A 189 23.66 1.23 -5.31
C GLN A 189 23.31 2.70 -5.52
N THR A 190 23.49 3.20 -6.75
CA THR A 190 23.29 4.61 -7.06
C THR A 190 22.15 4.80 -8.05
N SER A 191 21.22 5.69 -7.71
CA SER A 191 20.18 6.20 -8.61
C SER A 191 20.35 7.70 -8.82
N VAL A 192 19.90 8.19 -9.99
CA VAL A 192 19.98 9.61 -10.36
C VAL A 192 18.63 10.06 -10.90
N GLU A 193 18.18 11.23 -10.47
CA GLU A 193 17.02 11.93 -11.02
C GLU A 193 17.40 13.35 -11.38
N GLU A 194 17.03 13.78 -12.59
CA GLU A 194 17.14 15.17 -13.04
C GLU A 194 15.77 15.72 -13.38
N THR A 195 15.52 16.96 -13.00
CA THR A 195 14.37 17.74 -13.43
C THR A 195 14.83 18.94 -14.26
N TYR A 196 14.00 19.37 -15.20
CA TYR A 196 14.25 20.61 -15.93
C TYR A 196 14.17 21.81 -15.00
N GLY A 197 15.15 22.70 -15.09
CA GLY A 197 15.16 23.95 -14.35
C GLY A 197 14.25 25.02 -14.96
N GLU A 198 14.18 26.19 -14.30
CA GLU A 198 13.34 27.31 -14.71
C GLU A 198 13.68 27.89 -16.11
N ALA A 199 14.94 27.71 -16.58
CA ALA A 199 15.40 28.13 -17.89
C ALA A 199 15.29 27.01 -18.97
N ALA A 200 14.37 26.07 -18.80
CA ALA A 200 14.09 25.06 -19.83
C ALA A 200 13.72 25.71 -21.16
N ALA A 201 14.24 25.18 -22.27
CA ALA A 201 13.99 25.72 -23.62
C ALA A 201 12.49 25.70 -23.97
N TYR A 202 11.76 24.70 -23.48
CA TYR A 202 10.31 24.63 -23.55
C TYR A 202 9.72 24.91 -22.15
N PRO A 203 8.98 26.02 -21.96
CA PRO A 203 8.55 26.45 -20.63
C PRO A 203 7.74 25.41 -19.85
N TYR A 204 6.93 24.61 -20.52
CA TYR A 204 6.17 23.53 -19.93
C TYR A 204 7.07 22.44 -19.28
N ALA A 205 8.28 22.25 -19.79
CA ALA A 205 9.21 21.27 -19.24
C ALA A 205 9.79 21.68 -17.87
N ALA A 206 9.71 22.96 -17.47
CA ALA A 206 10.24 23.43 -16.21
C ALA A 206 9.59 22.70 -15.02
N GLY A 207 10.41 22.10 -14.14
CA GLY A 207 9.96 21.27 -13.02
C GLY A 207 9.58 19.84 -13.39
N GLN A 208 9.53 19.48 -14.66
CA GLN A 208 9.26 18.11 -15.11
C GLN A 208 10.52 17.26 -15.07
N THR A 209 10.35 15.93 -14.95
CA THR A 209 11.46 14.98 -15.00
C THR A 209 12.18 15.08 -16.36
N LYS A 210 13.51 15.15 -16.34
CA LYS A 210 14.38 15.21 -17.52
C LYS A 210 15.11 13.90 -17.77
N PHE A 211 15.55 13.26 -16.70
CA PHE A 211 16.34 12.05 -16.75
C PHE A 211 16.19 11.27 -15.46
N THR A 212 16.14 9.95 -15.56
CA THR A 212 16.28 9.05 -14.42
C THR A 212 17.25 7.93 -14.74
N ARG A 213 18.05 7.52 -13.77
CA ARG A 213 18.79 6.27 -13.79
C ARG A 213 18.47 5.51 -12.52
N ASP A 214 17.92 4.32 -12.67
CA ASP A 214 17.63 3.44 -11.55
C ASP A 214 18.89 2.69 -11.07
N ILE A 215 18.75 1.94 -9.97
CA ILE A 215 19.86 1.14 -9.41
C ILE A 215 20.31 0.01 -10.34
N ALA A 216 19.48 -0.44 -11.27
CA ALA A 216 19.82 -1.45 -12.27
C ALA A 216 20.57 -0.85 -13.48
N GLY A 217 20.83 0.47 -13.46
CA GLY A 217 21.53 1.18 -14.53
C GLY A 217 20.66 1.43 -15.77
N VAL A 218 19.33 1.24 -15.65
CA VAL A 218 18.40 1.61 -16.73
C VAL A 218 18.21 3.12 -16.71
N GLU A 219 18.50 3.76 -17.83
CA GLU A 219 18.39 5.20 -18.00
C GLU A 219 17.12 5.54 -18.79
N THR A 220 16.36 6.52 -18.31
CA THR A 220 15.18 7.05 -19.03
C THR A 220 15.36 8.54 -19.26
N PHE A 221 15.31 8.93 -20.51
CA PHE A 221 15.40 10.31 -20.98
C PHE A 221 14.00 10.80 -21.31
N TYR A 222 13.65 11.97 -20.80
CA TYR A 222 12.36 12.61 -21.03
C TYR A 222 12.57 13.90 -21.82
N ASP A 223 11.78 14.10 -22.85
CA ASP A 223 11.73 15.32 -23.65
C ASP A 223 10.30 15.83 -23.75
N TYR A 224 10.16 17.13 -23.84
CA TYR A 224 8.87 17.83 -23.88
C TYR A 224 8.89 18.86 -25.00
N GLU A 225 7.87 18.84 -25.84
CA GLU A 225 7.73 19.77 -26.96
C GLU A 225 6.27 20.20 -27.13
N ALA A 226 6.06 21.31 -27.85
CA ALA A 226 4.71 21.70 -28.25
C ALA A 226 4.16 20.69 -29.25
N ALA A 227 2.91 20.27 -29.08
CA ALA A 227 2.25 19.37 -30.01
C ALA A 227 1.11 20.10 -30.72
N VAL A 228 0.89 19.73 -32.00
CA VAL A 228 -0.26 20.17 -32.81
C VAL A 228 -1.09 18.96 -33.28
N GLU A 229 -0.57 17.76 -33.05
CA GLU A 229 -1.23 16.51 -33.38
C GLU A 229 -2.26 16.11 -32.32
N HIS A 230 -3.27 15.39 -32.70
CA HIS A 230 -4.30 14.85 -31.81
C HIS A 230 -5.05 15.89 -30.95
N GLY A 231 -4.99 17.18 -31.30
CA GLY A 231 -5.55 18.26 -30.46
C GLY A 231 -4.78 18.49 -29.16
N ALA A 232 -3.57 17.98 -29.05
CA ALA A 232 -2.72 18.11 -27.87
C ALA A 232 -2.01 19.47 -27.83
N ALA A 233 -1.72 19.95 -26.62
CA ALA A 233 -0.89 21.13 -26.38
C ALA A 233 0.59 20.74 -26.21
N HIS A 234 0.86 19.59 -25.61
CA HIS A 234 2.19 19.13 -25.27
C HIS A 234 2.41 17.69 -25.73
N LYS A 235 3.65 17.38 -26.12
CA LYS A 235 4.11 16.01 -26.34
C LYS A 235 5.24 15.71 -25.37
N LYS A 236 5.10 14.61 -24.65
CA LYS A 236 6.13 14.02 -23.78
C LYS A 236 6.67 12.77 -24.44
N THR A 237 7.97 12.69 -24.62
CA THR A 237 8.66 11.50 -25.10
C THR A 237 9.56 10.96 -23.99
N ALA A 238 9.41 9.68 -23.62
CA ALA A 238 10.28 8.97 -22.71
C ALA A 238 10.99 7.83 -23.44
N VAL A 239 12.33 7.80 -23.37
CA VAL A 239 13.15 6.76 -24.01
C VAL A 239 14.03 6.08 -22.97
N THR A 240 13.88 4.76 -22.82
CA THR A 240 14.76 3.96 -21.97
C THR A 240 15.99 3.49 -22.72
N LYS A 241 17.14 3.53 -22.05
CA LYS A 241 18.42 3.02 -22.53
C LYS A 241 19.05 2.10 -21.50
N VAL A 242 19.87 1.17 -21.92
CA VAL A 242 20.63 0.28 -21.05
C VAL A 242 22.11 0.53 -21.24
N GLY A 243 22.81 0.95 -20.17
CA GLY A 243 24.22 1.32 -20.25
C GLY A 243 24.49 2.52 -21.16
N GLY A 244 23.55 3.46 -21.27
CA GLY A 244 23.67 4.68 -22.09
C GLY A 244 23.30 4.51 -23.57
N GLU A 245 23.03 3.29 -24.03
CA GLU A 245 22.73 2.99 -25.44
C GLU A 245 21.36 2.33 -25.64
N LEU A 246 20.84 2.40 -26.87
CA LEU A 246 19.63 1.68 -27.24
C LEU A 246 19.96 0.19 -27.40
N ALA A 247 19.25 -0.65 -26.66
CA ALA A 247 19.39 -2.11 -26.65
C ALA A 247 18.19 -2.78 -27.32
N ALA A 248 18.43 -3.61 -28.32
CA ALA A 248 17.40 -4.33 -29.05
C ALA A 248 16.56 -5.22 -28.11
N GLY A 249 15.24 -5.12 -28.21
CA GLY A 249 14.30 -5.87 -27.37
C GLY A 249 14.20 -5.40 -25.91
N GLN A 250 14.99 -4.40 -25.49
CA GLN A 250 15.00 -3.87 -24.12
C GLN A 250 14.62 -2.39 -24.06
N SER A 251 15.16 -1.56 -24.97
CA SER A 251 14.84 -0.13 -24.99
C SER A 251 13.41 0.11 -25.44
N ARG A 252 12.71 0.98 -24.73
CA ARG A 252 11.33 1.38 -25.01
C ARG A 252 11.24 2.87 -25.22
N LYS A 253 10.29 3.27 -26.05
CA LYS A 253 9.91 4.65 -26.25
C LYS A 253 8.42 4.79 -25.99
N THR A 254 8.04 5.70 -25.09
CA THR A 254 6.66 6.10 -24.84
C THR A 254 6.47 7.54 -25.30
N GLU A 255 5.48 7.78 -26.15
CA GLU A 255 5.07 9.11 -26.60
C GLU A 255 3.67 9.39 -26.08
N SER A 256 3.52 10.44 -25.28
CA SER A 256 2.23 10.86 -24.69
C SER A 256 1.87 12.24 -25.23
N PHE A 257 0.69 12.37 -25.81
CA PHE A 257 0.13 13.62 -26.30
C PHE A 257 -0.86 14.14 -25.27
N LEU A 258 -0.58 15.31 -24.70
CA LEU A 258 -1.24 15.85 -23.53
C LEU A 258 -2.04 17.10 -23.91
N ALA A 259 -3.24 17.23 -23.36
CA ALA A 259 -4.00 18.47 -23.38
C ALA A 259 -3.31 19.55 -22.51
N ALA A 260 -3.77 20.78 -22.56
CA ALA A 260 -3.23 21.89 -21.78
C ALA A 260 -3.37 21.72 -20.25
N ASN A 261 -4.22 20.83 -19.80
CA ASN A 261 -4.43 20.45 -18.38
C ASN A 261 -3.75 19.13 -18.00
N ASP A 262 -2.73 18.70 -18.76
CA ASP A 262 -1.96 17.47 -18.57
C ASP A 262 -2.73 16.15 -18.79
N THR A 263 -3.96 16.22 -19.29
CA THR A 263 -4.72 15.02 -19.62
C THR A 263 -4.14 14.31 -20.83
N VAL A 264 -3.86 13.00 -20.73
CA VAL A 264 -3.30 12.20 -21.84
C VAL A 264 -4.40 11.92 -22.87
N LEU A 265 -4.26 12.49 -24.06
CA LEU A 265 -5.19 12.29 -25.19
C LEU A 265 -4.82 11.08 -26.03
N VAL A 266 -3.53 10.88 -26.26
CA VAL A 266 -3.00 9.72 -26.99
C VAL A 266 -1.71 9.26 -26.33
N GLU A 267 -1.54 7.96 -26.24
CA GLU A 267 -0.32 7.32 -25.76
C GLU A 267 0.11 6.24 -26.74
N GLN A 268 1.42 6.17 -27.02
CA GLN A 268 2.03 5.18 -27.92
C GLN A 268 3.26 4.59 -27.25
N GLU A 269 3.39 3.27 -27.32
CA GLU A 269 4.57 2.55 -26.83
C GLU A 269 5.25 1.82 -27.99
N SER A 270 6.55 1.97 -28.08
CA SER A 270 7.39 1.32 -29.09
C SER A 270 8.59 0.63 -28.45
N ILE A 271 9.09 -0.41 -29.09
CA ILE A 271 10.30 -1.14 -28.69
C ILE A 271 11.37 -0.97 -29.80
N TRP A 272 12.62 -0.89 -29.37
CA TRP A 272 13.76 -0.84 -30.29
C TRP A 272 14.13 -2.23 -30.78
N ASP A 273 14.15 -2.50 -32.09
CA ASP A 273 14.50 -3.81 -32.67
C ASP A 273 16.00 -3.97 -32.98
N GLY A 274 16.78 -2.88 -32.88
CA GLY A 274 18.19 -2.77 -33.25
C GLY A 274 18.43 -1.77 -34.38
N GLU A 275 17.39 -1.45 -35.14
CA GLU A 275 17.47 -0.48 -36.27
C GLU A 275 16.33 0.54 -36.22
N ASN A 276 15.13 0.12 -35.80
CA ASN A 276 13.92 0.94 -35.83
C ASN A 276 13.09 0.81 -34.54
N TRP A 277 12.25 1.82 -34.32
CA TRP A 277 11.20 1.76 -33.29
C TRP A 277 9.96 1.04 -33.85
N LEU A 278 9.64 -0.14 -33.31
CA LEU A 278 8.44 -0.89 -33.65
C LEU A 278 7.32 -0.51 -32.67
N LEU A 279 6.19 -0.03 -33.20
CA LEU A 279 5.02 0.29 -32.39
C LEU A 279 4.44 -0.99 -31.79
N LEU A 280 4.35 -1.06 -30.46
CA LEU A 280 3.77 -2.17 -29.71
C LEU A 280 2.29 -1.93 -29.40
N SER A 281 1.99 -0.72 -28.94
CA SER A 281 0.64 -0.36 -28.54
C SER A 281 0.36 1.12 -28.78
N SER A 282 -0.91 1.45 -29.01
CA SER A 282 -1.39 2.82 -28.97
C SER A 282 -2.80 2.88 -28.38
N GLY A 283 -3.13 4.00 -27.72
CA GLY A 283 -4.43 4.28 -27.15
C GLY A 283 -4.79 5.75 -27.33
N ALA A 284 -5.98 6.03 -27.86
CA ALA A 284 -6.57 7.38 -27.89
C ALA A 284 -7.70 7.45 -26.85
N HIS A 285 -7.77 8.53 -26.09
CA HIS A 285 -8.65 8.69 -24.94
C HIS A 285 -9.56 9.90 -25.12
N GLU A 286 -10.83 9.73 -24.76
CA GLU A 286 -11.82 10.80 -24.69
C GLU A 286 -12.26 10.99 -23.23
N TYR A 287 -12.63 12.21 -22.88
CA TYR A 287 -12.96 12.60 -21.49
C TYR A 287 -14.24 13.44 -21.47
N ASP A 288 -14.95 13.41 -20.35
CA ASP A 288 -16.06 14.32 -20.09
C ASP A 288 -15.56 15.69 -19.57
N GLU A 289 -16.51 16.59 -19.31
CA GLU A 289 -16.23 17.95 -18.80
C GLU A 289 -15.57 17.94 -17.41
N GLU A 290 -15.76 16.87 -16.62
CA GLU A 290 -15.15 16.67 -15.30
C GLU A 290 -13.77 16.01 -15.38
N GLY A 291 -13.26 15.72 -16.58
CA GLY A 291 -11.95 15.10 -16.82
C GLY A 291 -11.91 13.59 -16.55
N ARG A 292 -13.06 12.91 -16.48
CA ARG A 292 -13.13 11.46 -16.33
C ARG A 292 -13.09 10.80 -17.70
N ARG A 293 -12.31 9.73 -17.84
CA ARG A 293 -12.17 9.02 -19.11
C ARG A 293 -13.49 8.33 -19.50
N THR A 294 -14.00 8.67 -20.68
CA THR A 294 -15.26 8.13 -21.23
C THR A 294 -15.02 7.09 -22.31
N LYS A 295 -13.87 7.15 -23.01
CA LYS A 295 -13.59 6.21 -24.08
C LYS A 295 -12.10 6.00 -24.27
N THR A 296 -11.72 4.78 -24.64
CA THR A 296 -10.37 4.43 -25.10
C THR A 296 -10.50 3.67 -26.42
N THR A 297 -9.81 4.14 -27.44
CA THR A 297 -9.67 3.45 -28.73
C THR A 297 -8.24 2.94 -28.85
N ARG A 298 -8.06 1.62 -28.94
CA ARG A 298 -6.76 0.97 -29.12
C ARG A 298 -6.28 1.08 -30.58
N GLY A 299 -4.97 0.94 -30.80
CA GLY A 299 -4.38 0.96 -32.15
C GLY A 299 -4.91 -0.15 -33.09
N ASN A 300 -5.46 -1.24 -32.57
CA ASN A 300 -6.11 -2.29 -33.33
C ASN A 300 -7.61 -1.99 -33.63
N GLY A 301 -8.10 -0.80 -33.27
CA GLY A 301 -9.48 -0.36 -33.48
C GLY A 301 -10.47 -0.83 -32.40
N ARG A 302 -10.05 -1.62 -31.40
CA ARG A 302 -10.94 -2.00 -30.29
C ARG A 302 -11.23 -0.79 -29.42
N VAL A 303 -12.46 -0.74 -28.91
CA VAL A 303 -12.96 0.40 -28.14
C VAL A 303 -13.50 -0.10 -26.80
N SER A 304 -13.07 0.56 -25.72
CA SER A 304 -13.76 0.49 -24.43
C SER A 304 -14.39 1.84 -24.10
N ALA A 305 -15.56 1.82 -23.47
CA ALA A 305 -16.31 3.02 -23.12
C ALA A 305 -16.82 2.97 -21.69
N THR A 306 -16.86 4.13 -21.01
CA THR A 306 -17.36 4.26 -19.65
C THR A 306 -18.32 5.45 -19.58
N SER A 307 -19.52 5.21 -19.07
CA SER A 307 -20.48 6.26 -18.74
C SER A 307 -20.42 6.56 -17.25
N TRP A 308 -20.49 7.82 -16.90
CA TRP A 308 -20.38 8.29 -15.52
C TRP A 308 -21.67 8.96 -15.06
N MET A 309 -21.97 8.79 -13.79
CA MET A 309 -22.95 9.60 -13.05
C MET A 309 -22.22 10.44 -11.99
N CYS A 310 -22.94 11.29 -11.28
CA CYS A 310 -22.34 12.16 -10.25
C CYS A 310 -21.51 11.42 -9.18
N CYS A 311 -21.77 10.16 -8.96
CA CYS A 311 -21.30 9.45 -7.77
C CYS A 311 -20.49 8.18 -8.08
N GLY A 312 -20.29 7.86 -9.37
CA GLY A 312 -19.57 6.67 -9.80
C GLY A 312 -19.80 6.33 -11.26
N LYS A 313 -19.35 5.14 -11.67
CA LYS A 313 -19.63 4.61 -13.00
C LYS A 313 -21.11 4.26 -13.14
N LEU A 314 -21.74 4.64 -14.25
CA LEU A 314 -23.07 4.16 -14.61
C LEU A 314 -22.98 2.85 -15.40
N SER A 315 -22.06 2.80 -16.35
CA SER A 315 -21.79 1.59 -17.13
C SER A 315 -20.39 1.63 -17.72
N GLU A 316 -19.88 0.45 -18.07
CA GLU A 316 -18.67 0.31 -18.89
C GLU A 316 -18.87 -0.78 -19.93
N THR A 317 -18.33 -0.57 -21.12
CA THR A 317 -18.24 -1.56 -22.18
C THR A 317 -16.77 -1.90 -22.36
N ASP A 318 -16.40 -3.17 -22.26
CA ASP A 318 -15.04 -3.60 -22.47
C ASP A 318 -14.67 -3.68 -23.97
N GLU A 319 -13.41 -4.01 -24.27
CA GLU A 319 -12.89 -4.09 -25.64
C GLU A 319 -13.54 -5.21 -26.48
N ASP A 320 -14.21 -6.16 -25.85
CA ASP A 320 -14.98 -7.22 -26.50
C ASP A 320 -16.47 -6.85 -26.69
N GLY A 321 -16.84 -5.63 -26.30
CA GLY A 321 -18.19 -5.10 -26.44
C GLY A 321 -19.16 -5.52 -25.32
N ILE A 322 -18.65 -6.13 -24.24
CA ILE A 322 -19.49 -6.61 -23.15
C ILE A 322 -19.80 -5.45 -22.21
N LEU A 323 -21.10 -5.19 -22.02
CA LEU A 323 -21.60 -4.14 -21.14
C LEU A 323 -21.65 -4.62 -19.68
N THR A 324 -21.15 -3.80 -18.77
CA THR A 324 -21.37 -3.91 -17.31
C THR A 324 -22.05 -2.63 -16.83
N SER A 325 -23.19 -2.77 -16.18
CA SER A 325 -23.95 -1.66 -15.56
C SER A 325 -23.82 -1.69 -14.05
N TYR A 326 -23.91 -0.52 -13.42
CA TYR A 326 -23.69 -0.32 -11.99
C TYR A 326 -24.91 0.36 -11.36
N GLY A 327 -25.48 -0.27 -10.33
CA GLY A 327 -26.60 0.24 -9.55
C GLY A 327 -26.18 0.72 -8.17
N TYR A 328 -26.71 1.85 -7.74
CA TYR A 328 -26.38 2.46 -6.44
C TYR A 328 -27.65 2.71 -5.63
N ASN A 329 -27.55 2.56 -4.32
CA ASN A 329 -28.62 2.95 -3.42
C ASN A 329 -28.69 4.49 -3.25
N SER A 330 -29.67 4.95 -2.50
CA SER A 330 -29.87 6.40 -2.26
C SER A 330 -28.75 7.06 -1.45
N ALA A 331 -27.94 6.27 -0.73
CA ALA A 331 -26.75 6.72 -0.03
C ALA A 331 -25.49 6.71 -0.91
N HIS A 332 -25.62 6.41 -2.21
CA HIS A 332 -24.54 6.29 -3.20
C HIS A 332 -23.58 5.13 -2.97
N GLN A 333 -24.02 4.07 -2.33
CA GLN A 333 -23.26 2.85 -2.23
C GLN A 333 -23.59 1.94 -3.43
N LEU A 334 -22.58 1.33 -4.04
CA LEU A 334 -22.77 0.34 -5.10
C LEU A 334 -23.49 -0.89 -4.50
N VAL A 335 -24.66 -1.22 -5.03
CA VAL A 335 -25.48 -2.35 -4.55
C VAL A 335 -25.78 -3.38 -5.64
N GLU A 336 -25.49 -3.06 -6.90
CA GLU A 336 -25.73 -3.97 -8.01
C GLU A 336 -24.69 -3.80 -9.11
N THR A 337 -24.28 -4.90 -9.73
CA THR A 337 -23.58 -4.91 -11.01
C THR A 337 -24.25 -5.92 -11.94
N ILE A 338 -24.51 -5.52 -13.17
CA ILE A 338 -25.12 -6.37 -14.21
C ILE A 338 -24.13 -6.47 -15.36
N ARG A 339 -23.58 -7.66 -15.58
CA ARG A 339 -22.75 -7.96 -16.74
C ARG A 339 -23.60 -8.68 -17.78
N SER A 340 -23.67 -8.11 -18.97
CA SER A 340 -24.46 -8.66 -20.07
C SER A 340 -24.01 -10.08 -20.45
N GLU A 341 -24.92 -10.83 -21.03
CA GLU A 341 -24.61 -12.14 -21.60
C GLU A 341 -23.59 -12.03 -22.75
N ILE A 342 -22.90 -13.14 -22.99
CA ILE A 342 -22.03 -13.32 -24.16
C ILE A 342 -22.65 -14.41 -25.01
N SER A 343 -22.97 -14.08 -26.27
CA SER A 343 -23.58 -15.02 -27.21
C SER A 343 -22.79 -15.10 -28.51
N ASP A 344 -22.82 -16.28 -29.14
CA ASP A 344 -22.34 -16.51 -30.50
C ASP A 344 -23.57 -16.93 -31.36
N GLY A 345 -24.06 -16.02 -32.19
CA GLY A 345 -25.34 -16.14 -32.83
C GLY A 345 -26.48 -16.31 -31.80
N ASP A 346 -27.30 -17.35 -31.96
CA ASP A 346 -28.39 -17.68 -31.04
C ASP A 346 -27.95 -18.48 -29.79
N THR A 347 -26.63 -18.78 -29.65
CA THR A 347 -26.12 -19.60 -28.56
C THR A 347 -25.56 -18.71 -27.46
N VAL A 348 -26.13 -18.78 -26.27
CA VAL A 348 -25.58 -18.11 -25.08
C VAL A 348 -24.37 -18.90 -24.56
N ILE A 349 -23.18 -18.31 -24.67
CA ILE A 349 -21.92 -18.87 -24.14
C ILE A 349 -21.80 -18.57 -22.64
N THR A 350 -22.11 -17.34 -22.26
CA THR A 350 -22.10 -16.90 -20.87
C THR A 350 -23.39 -16.13 -20.60
N PRO A 351 -24.28 -16.62 -19.73
CA PRO A 351 -25.50 -15.90 -19.39
C PRO A 351 -25.20 -14.61 -18.65
N GLU A 352 -26.16 -13.68 -18.69
CA GLU A 352 -26.13 -12.47 -17.88
C GLU A 352 -25.80 -12.81 -16.42
N THR A 353 -24.95 -11.99 -15.83
CA THR A 353 -24.56 -12.14 -14.44
C THR A 353 -24.97 -10.90 -13.64
N ILE A 354 -25.90 -11.05 -12.72
CA ILE A 354 -26.33 -10.02 -11.79
C ILE A 354 -25.66 -10.28 -10.44
N THR A 355 -24.91 -9.31 -9.94
CA THR A 355 -24.32 -9.37 -8.61
C THR A 355 -24.91 -8.27 -7.75
N THR A 356 -25.56 -8.65 -6.64
CA THR A 356 -26.13 -7.72 -5.67
C THR A 356 -25.34 -7.74 -4.37
N TYR A 357 -25.20 -6.55 -3.76
CA TYR A 357 -24.44 -6.34 -2.54
C TYR A 357 -25.35 -5.76 -1.46
N THR A 358 -25.41 -6.42 -0.31
CA THR A 358 -25.95 -5.83 0.91
C THR A 358 -24.80 -5.20 1.69
N ARG A 359 -24.98 -3.96 2.15
CA ARG A 359 -23.93 -3.22 2.86
C ARG A 359 -24.43 -2.69 4.20
N ASP A 360 -23.51 -2.51 5.13
CA ASP A 360 -23.78 -1.76 6.34
C ASP A 360 -23.64 -0.24 6.13
N ALA A 361 -23.94 0.54 7.15
CA ALA A 361 -23.85 1.99 7.11
C ALA A 361 -22.42 2.54 6.93
N ALA A 362 -21.39 1.76 7.25
CA ALA A 362 -19.99 2.09 6.98
C ALA A 362 -19.56 1.75 5.53
N GLY A 363 -20.45 1.16 4.73
CA GLY A 363 -20.19 0.79 3.33
C GLY A 363 -19.55 -0.59 3.15
N ARG A 364 -19.35 -1.37 4.24
CA ARG A 364 -18.77 -2.70 4.18
C ARG A 364 -19.78 -3.70 3.61
N VAL A 365 -19.33 -4.64 2.78
CA VAL A 365 -20.19 -5.67 2.18
C VAL A 365 -20.52 -6.73 3.23
N LEU A 366 -21.80 -6.91 3.54
CA LEU A 366 -22.31 -7.95 4.43
C LEU A 366 -22.68 -9.22 3.67
N GLN A 367 -23.21 -9.06 2.45
CA GLN A 367 -23.61 -10.17 1.60
C GLN A 367 -23.37 -9.85 0.14
N THR A 368 -22.86 -10.83 -0.59
CA THR A 368 -22.77 -10.82 -2.06
C THR A 368 -23.63 -11.96 -2.59
N ARG A 369 -24.64 -11.64 -3.39
CA ARG A 369 -25.43 -12.61 -4.14
C ARG A 369 -25.11 -12.48 -5.61
N ARG A 370 -24.87 -13.60 -6.28
CA ARG A 370 -24.60 -13.66 -7.71
C ARG A 370 -25.59 -14.60 -8.39
N ASP A 371 -26.39 -14.04 -9.29
CA ASP A 371 -27.32 -14.76 -10.13
C ASP A 371 -26.73 -14.86 -11.54
N ARG A 372 -26.60 -16.08 -12.08
CA ARG A 372 -26.06 -16.35 -13.42
C ARG A 372 -26.87 -17.46 -14.08
N GLY A 373 -27.76 -17.09 -15.00
CA GLY A 373 -28.74 -18.02 -15.56
C GLY A 373 -29.60 -18.65 -14.46
N ALA A 374 -29.60 -19.97 -14.36
CA ALA A 374 -30.35 -20.69 -13.33
C ALA A 374 -29.55 -20.89 -12.01
N MET A 375 -28.31 -20.45 -11.96
CA MET A 375 -27.44 -20.59 -10.79
C MET A 375 -27.48 -19.35 -9.91
N THR A 376 -27.77 -19.52 -8.64
CA THR A 376 -27.64 -18.48 -7.61
C THR A 376 -26.61 -18.92 -6.59
N THR A 377 -25.67 -18.02 -6.28
CA THR A 377 -24.71 -18.20 -5.19
C THR A 377 -24.79 -17.03 -4.24
N THR A 378 -24.59 -17.30 -2.94
CA THR A 378 -24.60 -16.27 -1.90
C THR A 378 -23.45 -16.52 -0.94
N GLU A 379 -22.72 -15.48 -0.64
CA GLU A 379 -21.68 -15.44 0.39
C GLU A 379 -21.93 -14.28 1.34
N SER A 380 -21.55 -14.41 2.61
CA SER A 380 -21.77 -13.36 3.61
C SER A 380 -20.59 -13.18 4.54
N VAL A 381 -20.45 -11.97 5.06
CA VAL A 381 -19.37 -11.56 5.96
C VAL A 381 -19.98 -10.80 7.14
N GLU A 382 -19.52 -11.12 8.36
CA GLU A 382 -19.84 -10.37 9.58
C GLU A 382 -18.57 -9.67 10.08
N TYR A 383 -18.73 -8.45 10.56
CA TYR A 383 -17.65 -7.62 11.06
C TYR A 383 -17.82 -7.30 12.54
N ASP A 384 -16.71 -7.18 13.26
CA ASP A 384 -16.72 -6.59 14.59
C ASP A 384 -16.78 -5.05 14.54
N ARG A 385 -16.81 -4.42 15.71
CA ARG A 385 -16.87 -2.94 15.82
C ARG A 385 -15.59 -2.22 15.38
N LEU A 386 -14.48 -2.95 15.24
CA LEU A 386 -13.23 -2.43 14.64
C LEU A 386 -13.20 -2.61 13.11
N GLY A 387 -14.24 -3.22 12.52
CA GLY A 387 -14.30 -3.49 11.08
C GLY A 387 -13.53 -4.71 10.63
N ARG A 388 -13.09 -5.58 11.54
CA ARG A 388 -12.40 -6.83 11.23
C ARG A 388 -13.42 -7.93 10.97
N ILE A 389 -13.12 -8.84 10.04
CA ILE A 389 -13.99 -9.97 9.72
C ILE A 389 -13.96 -10.97 10.88
N VAL A 390 -15.13 -11.28 11.46
CA VAL A 390 -15.29 -12.28 12.52
C VAL A 390 -15.99 -13.55 12.05
N ARG A 391 -16.71 -13.47 10.91
CA ARG A 391 -17.37 -14.63 10.34
C ARG A 391 -17.50 -14.46 8.83
N GLN A 392 -17.22 -15.51 8.09
CA GLN A 392 -17.39 -15.57 6.64
C GLN A 392 -18.12 -16.86 6.27
N THR A 393 -19.18 -16.75 5.48
CA THR A 393 -19.93 -17.89 4.94
C THR A 393 -19.73 -17.93 3.44
N ASP A 394 -19.21 -19.03 2.94
CA ASP A 394 -18.96 -19.22 1.50
C ASP A 394 -20.23 -19.62 0.73
N VAL A 395 -20.10 -19.74 -0.58
CA VAL A 395 -21.20 -20.11 -1.49
C VAL A 395 -21.81 -21.50 -1.23
N LEU A 396 -21.14 -22.35 -0.48
CA LEU A 396 -21.62 -23.68 -0.07
C LEU A 396 -22.24 -23.66 1.34
N GLY A 397 -22.35 -22.47 1.97
CA GLY A 397 -22.86 -22.31 3.32
C GLY A 397 -21.86 -22.72 4.41
N ARG A 398 -20.60 -22.93 4.06
CA ARG A 398 -19.57 -23.32 5.03
C ARG A 398 -19.06 -22.07 5.74
N VAL A 399 -18.93 -22.15 7.05
CA VAL A 399 -18.60 -21.03 7.92
C VAL A 399 -17.14 -21.09 8.36
N THR A 400 -16.40 -20.01 8.12
CA THR A 400 -15.11 -19.73 8.76
C THR A 400 -15.33 -18.63 9.80
N ALA A 401 -14.87 -18.83 11.02
CA ALA A 401 -14.94 -17.85 12.11
C ALA A 401 -13.54 -17.37 12.49
N THR A 402 -13.39 -16.08 12.76
CA THR A 402 -12.13 -15.46 13.18
C THR A 402 -12.34 -14.75 14.52
N ALA A 403 -11.49 -15.06 15.49
CA ALA A 403 -11.44 -14.39 16.78
C ALA A 403 -10.09 -13.66 16.93
N TYR A 404 -10.11 -12.52 17.61
CA TYR A 404 -8.93 -11.69 17.84
C TYR A 404 -8.72 -11.47 19.33
N SER A 405 -7.45 -11.47 19.77
CA SER A 405 -7.10 -11.06 21.14
C SER A 405 -7.41 -9.58 21.36
N GLU A 406 -7.47 -9.17 22.63
CA GLU A 406 -7.75 -7.80 23.04
C GLU A 406 -6.73 -6.80 22.44
N ASN A 407 -5.44 -7.13 22.45
CA ASN A 407 -4.39 -6.33 21.82
C ASN A 407 -4.33 -6.49 20.29
N GLY A 408 -5.03 -7.49 19.71
CA GLY A 408 -5.07 -7.79 18.27
C GLY A 408 -3.83 -8.44 17.69
N LEU A 409 -2.89 -8.82 18.53
CA LEU A 409 -1.69 -9.52 18.09
C LEU A 409 -1.91 -11.02 17.86
N THR A 410 -3.00 -11.59 18.39
CA THR A 410 -3.37 -12.98 18.15
C THR A 410 -4.66 -13.05 17.34
N GLU A 411 -4.62 -13.83 16.27
CA GLU A 411 -5.74 -14.16 15.41
C GLU A 411 -5.99 -15.67 15.48
N THR A 412 -7.24 -16.08 15.70
CA THR A 412 -7.65 -17.49 15.70
C THR A 412 -8.69 -17.71 14.62
N VAL A 413 -8.34 -18.44 13.58
CA VAL A 413 -9.26 -18.82 12.49
C VAL A 413 -9.77 -20.23 12.75
N THR A 414 -11.10 -20.39 12.80
CA THR A 414 -11.78 -21.68 12.88
C THR A 414 -12.37 -22.01 11.52
N THR A 415 -11.90 -23.10 10.93
CA THR A 415 -12.38 -23.58 9.62
C THR A 415 -13.78 -24.20 9.72
N PRO A 416 -14.49 -24.41 8.61
CA PRO A 416 -15.79 -25.09 8.60
C PRO A 416 -15.77 -26.50 9.17
N ALA A 417 -14.63 -27.17 9.14
CA ALA A 417 -14.43 -28.50 9.72
C ALA A 417 -14.13 -28.46 11.23
N GLY A 418 -14.09 -27.29 11.86
CA GLY A 418 -13.78 -27.10 13.27
C GLY A 418 -12.29 -27.10 13.61
N ALA A 419 -11.41 -27.19 12.62
CA ALA A 419 -9.98 -27.03 12.84
C ALA A 419 -9.63 -25.55 13.09
N THR A 420 -8.72 -25.31 14.03
CA THR A 420 -8.25 -23.96 14.38
C THR A 420 -6.84 -23.70 13.89
N LEU A 421 -6.60 -22.48 13.43
CA LEU A 421 -5.27 -21.92 13.18
C LEU A 421 -5.14 -20.67 14.03
N VAL A 422 -4.10 -20.61 14.85
CA VAL A 422 -3.74 -19.44 15.66
C VAL A 422 -2.48 -18.84 15.11
N THR A 423 -2.50 -17.54 14.84
CA THR A 423 -1.34 -16.74 14.42
C THR A 423 -1.09 -15.66 15.47
N GLU A 424 0.08 -15.69 16.06
CA GLU A 424 0.56 -14.65 16.98
C GLU A 424 1.59 -13.77 16.28
N ARG A 425 1.54 -12.47 16.54
CA ARG A 425 2.41 -11.47 15.91
C ARG A 425 3.14 -10.63 16.95
N HIS A 426 4.28 -10.11 16.52
CA HIS A 426 4.96 -9.01 17.22
C HIS A 426 4.22 -7.68 16.98
N PRO A 427 4.47 -6.63 17.82
CA PRO A 427 3.89 -5.29 17.60
C PRO A 427 4.26 -4.61 16.28
N ASP A 428 5.31 -5.07 15.60
CA ASP A 428 5.69 -4.64 14.25
C ASP A 428 4.92 -5.38 13.13
N GLY A 429 4.00 -6.31 13.50
CA GLY A 429 3.17 -7.08 12.59
C GLY A 429 3.80 -8.37 12.07
N SER A 430 5.09 -8.62 12.33
CA SER A 430 5.76 -9.86 11.94
C SER A 430 5.20 -11.07 12.69
N VAL A 431 5.14 -12.24 12.05
CA VAL A 431 4.61 -13.46 12.65
C VAL A 431 5.60 -13.99 13.69
N LEU A 432 5.14 -14.18 14.92
CA LEU A 432 5.91 -14.81 15.98
C LEU A 432 5.71 -16.34 15.97
N HIS A 433 4.43 -16.76 15.90
CA HIS A 433 4.04 -18.12 16.17
C HIS A 433 2.78 -18.51 15.41
N GLU A 434 2.76 -19.72 14.87
CA GLU A 434 1.58 -20.31 14.26
C GLU A 434 1.36 -21.72 14.82
N TYR A 435 0.14 -22.01 15.24
CA TYR A 435 -0.23 -23.33 15.77
C TYR A 435 -1.73 -23.59 15.61
N GLY A 436 -2.17 -24.82 15.83
CA GLY A 436 -3.60 -25.11 15.76
C GLY A 436 -3.91 -26.61 15.62
N THR A 437 -5.18 -26.89 15.35
CA THR A 437 -5.68 -28.26 15.24
C THR A 437 -5.10 -28.97 14.03
N GLY A 438 -4.35 -30.08 14.27
CA GLY A 438 -3.74 -30.85 13.18
C GLY A 438 -2.57 -30.15 12.47
N GLN A 439 -2.18 -28.99 12.96
CA GLN A 439 -1.04 -28.23 12.46
C GLN A 439 0.09 -28.26 13.48
N ARG A 440 1.32 -28.44 12.99
CA ARG A 440 2.48 -28.35 13.86
C ARG A 440 2.76 -26.89 14.20
N GLU A 441 3.15 -26.68 15.44
CA GLU A 441 3.59 -25.40 15.94
C GLU A 441 4.82 -24.91 15.17
N ARG A 442 4.74 -23.71 14.60
CA ARG A 442 5.82 -23.04 13.88
C ARG A 442 6.20 -21.76 14.60
N CYS A 443 7.47 -21.58 14.85
CA CYS A 443 8.03 -20.36 15.41
C CYS A 443 8.89 -19.67 14.35
N HIS A 444 8.78 -18.34 14.26
CA HIS A 444 9.54 -17.51 13.34
C HIS A 444 10.56 -16.68 14.12
N VAL A 445 11.80 -16.74 13.69
CA VAL A 445 12.91 -15.95 14.25
C VAL A 445 13.44 -15.05 13.17
N TYR A 446 13.55 -13.78 13.49
CA TYR A 446 13.96 -12.73 12.57
C TYR A 446 15.40 -12.31 12.86
N ASP A 447 16.12 -12.01 11.80
CA ASP A 447 17.46 -11.42 11.88
C ASP A 447 17.35 -9.88 12.04
N ILE A 448 18.52 -9.28 12.10
CA ILE A 448 18.67 -7.85 12.30
C ILE A 448 18.04 -7.02 11.16
N ASP A 449 17.97 -7.58 9.94
CA ASP A 449 17.36 -6.96 8.77
C ASP A 449 15.84 -7.18 8.67
N HIS A 450 15.22 -7.70 9.73
CA HIS A 450 13.79 -8.02 9.79
C HIS A 450 13.32 -9.09 8.79
N ASN A 451 14.23 -9.91 8.31
CA ASN A 451 13.90 -11.06 7.47
C ASN A 451 13.70 -12.29 8.33
N CYS A 452 12.75 -13.16 7.98
CA CYS A 452 12.60 -14.43 8.68
C CYS A 452 13.85 -15.28 8.48
N LEU A 453 14.73 -15.28 9.47
CA LEU A 453 15.99 -16.00 9.44
C LEU A 453 15.76 -17.50 9.52
N ARG A 454 14.80 -17.90 10.36
CA ARG A 454 14.58 -19.30 10.67
C ARG A 454 13.12 -19.58 10.99
N GLU A 455 12.57 -20.57 10.32
CA GLU A 455 11.29 -21.17 10.65
C GLU A 455 11.56 -22.52 11.33
N THR A 456 10.98 -22.75 12.50
CA THR A 456 11.13 -24.00 13.26
C THR A 456 9.78 -24.60 13.57
N VAL A 457 9.76 -25.95 13.71
CA VAL A 457 8.60 -26.70 14.20
C VAL A 457 9.00 -27.49 15.43
N THR A 458 8.11 -27.57 16.41
CA THR A 458 8.33 -28.41 17.60
C THR A 458 7.82 -29.81 17.35
N LEU A 459 8.70 -30.81 17.46
CA LEU A 459 8.38 -32.22 17.35
C LEU A 459 8.94 -32.99 18.55
N ALA A 460 8.07 -33.64 19.33
CA ALA A 460 8.46 -34.38 20.53
C ALA A 460 9.30 -33.53 21.54
N GLY A 461 8.99 -32.25 21.65
CA GLY A 461 9.71 -31.31 22.52
C GLY A 461 11.04 -30.79 21.98
N GLN A 462 11.39 -31.13 20.74
CA GLN A 462 12.60 -30.62 20.07
C GLN A 462 12.22 -29.68 18.94
N ALA A 463 12.88 -28.52 18.86
CA ALA A 463 12.73 -27.60 17.73
C ALA A 463 13.50 -28.12 16.52
N ILE A 464 12.78 -28.32 15.42
CA ILE A 464 13.34 -28.75 14.13
C ILE A 464 13.27 -27.58 13.18
N ILE A 465 14.36 -27.24 12.53
CA ILE A 465 14.42 -26.18 11.53
C ILE A 465 13.69 -26.66 10.27
N LEU A 466 12.70 -25.88 9.79
CA LEU A 466 12.01 -26.14 8.51
C LEU A 466 12.69 -25.40 7.37
N SER A 467 13.10 -24.17 7.61
CA SER A 467 13.81 -23.35 6.64
C SER A 467 14.72 -22.35 7.35
N ARG A 468 15.76 -21.92 6.67
CA ARG A 468 16.62 -20.82 7.07
C ARG A 468 16.96 -19.99 5.85
N THR A 469 16.77 -18.69 5.95
CA THR A 469 17.06 -17.75 4.87
C THR A 469 18.23 -16.86 5.30
N LEU A 470 19.20 -16.67 4.42
CA LEU A 470 20.28 -15.69 4.57
C LEU A 470 20.10 -14.61 3.51
N VAL A 471 20.23 -13.36 3.92
CA VAL A 471 20.11 -12.20 3.05
C VAL A 471 21.44 -11.44 2.97
N ASN A 472 21.63 -10.67 1.90
CA ASN A 472 22.72 -9.71 1.83
C ASN A 472 22.32 -8.39 2.49
N GLY A 473 23.24 -7.42 2.57
CA GLY A 473 23.00 -6.12 3.19
C GLY A 473 21.89 -5.26 2.53
N PHE A 474 21.35 -5.66 1.39
CA PHE A 474 20.19 -5.05 0.74
C PHE A 474 18.90 -5.84 0.94
N GLY A 475 18.88 -6.86 1.83
CA GLY A 475 17.71 -7.68 2.12
C GLY A 475 17.37 -8.72 1.04
N GLN A 476 18.26 -8.96 0.07
CA GLN A 476 18.03 -9.94 -0.99
C GLN A 476 18.45 -11.34 -0.53
N ASN A 477 17.61 -12.36 -0.82
CA ASN A 477 17.88 -13.74 -0.45
C ASN A 477 19.10 -14.29 -1.21
N VAL A 478 20.20 -14.56 -0.50
CA VAL A 478 21.41 -15.15 -1.08
C VAL A 478 21.47 -16.67 -0.89
N VAL A 479 20.88 -17.19 0.19
CA VAL A 479 20.80 -18.62 0.43
C VAL A 479 19.48 -18.95 1.15
N GLN A 480 18.74 -19.92 0.65
CA GLN A 480 17.67 -20.56 1.40
C GLN A 480 18.07 -22.02 1.69
N VAL A 481 18.05 -22.38 2.96
CA VAL A 481 18.40 -23.73 3.43
C VAL A 481 17.13 -24.49 3.78
N THR A 482 16.94 -25.65 3.19
CA THR A 482 15.80 -26.53 3.47
C THR A 482 16.34 -27.89 3.96
N PRO A 483 16.04 -28.33 5.19
CA PRO A 483 16.42 -29.63 5.69
C PRO A 483 15.70 -30.75 4.92
N THR A 484 16.40 -31.86 4.71
CA THR A 484 15.88 -33.08 4.11
C THR A 484 16.27 -34.30 4.95
N THR A 485 15.75 -35.48 4.64
CA THR A 485 16.14 -36.73 5.33
C THR A 485 17.60 -37.12 5.09
N ALA A 486 18.24 -36.59 4.05
CA ALA A 486 19.61 -36.89 3.67
C ALA A 486 20.63 -35.77 3.97
N GLY A 487 20.17 -34.64 4.54
CA GLY A 487 20.98 -33.45 4.78
C GLY A 487 20.21 -32.17 4.47
N PHE A 488 20.83 -31.23 3.78
CA PHE A 488 20.25 -29.91 3.48
C PHE A 488 20.31 -29.62 1.98
N LEU A 489 19.28 -28.96 1.48
CA LEU A 489 19.26 -28.31 0.16
C LEU A 489 19.51 -26.81 0.35
N TYR A 490 20.34 -26.26 -0.52
CA TYR A 490 20.70 -24.86 -0.56
C TYR A 490 20.25 -24.28 -1.90
N ASP A 491 19.25 -23.42 -1.88
CA ASP A 491 18.90 -22.58 -3.01
C ASP A 491 19.70 -21.29 -2.89
N ARG A 492 20.62 -21.07 -3.82
CA ARG A 492 21.55 -19.93 -3.80
C ARG A 492 21.23 -18.94 -4.90
N SER A 493 21.39 -17.67 -4.57
CA SER A 493 21.21 -16.55 -5.50
C SER A 493 22.43 -15.64 -5.41
N GLU A 494 22.94 -15.22 -6.56
CA GLU A 494 24.03 -14.27 -6.69
C GLU A 494 23.51 -13.02 -7.42
N TYR A 495 23.87 -11.86 -6.90
CA TYR A 495 23.42 -10.57 -7.42
C TYR A 495 24.62 -9.72 -7.84
N ASP A 496 24.47 -8.93 -8.89
CA ASP A 496 25.48 -7.95 -9.29
C ASP A 496 25.45 -6.71 -8.36
N GLU A 497 26.38 -5.79 -8.59
CA GLU A 497 26.49 -4.53 -7.82
C GLU A 497 25.23 -3.66 -7.93
N GLN A 498 24.40 -3.86 -8.97
CA GLN A 498 23.13 -3.17 -9.17
C GLN A 498 21.94 -3.90 -8.54
N GLY A 499 22.17 -5.03 -7.86
CA GLY A 499 21.13 -5.82 -7.21
C GLY A 499 20.31 -6.71 -8.16
N ARG A 500 20.78 -6.93 -9.41
CA ARG A 500 20.13 -7.83 -10.37
C ARG A 500 20.60 -9.26 -10.14
N LEU A 501 19.67 -10.22 -10.15
CA LEU A 501 20.00 -11.64 -10.05
C LEU A 501 20.80 -12.07 -11.29
N ILE A 502 22.06 -12.46 -11.10
CA ILE A 502 22.95 -12.92 -12.17
C ILE A 502 23.08 -14.45 -12.23
N ARG A 503 22.82 -15.10 -11.09
CA ARG A 503 22.90 -16.56 -11.02
C ARG A 503 21.99 -17.10 -9.92
N ALA A 504 21.31 -18.22 -10.22
CA ALA A 504 20.59 -19.03 -9.25
C ALA A 504 20.92 -20.49 -9.49
N TRP A 505 21.19 -21.22 -8.38
CA TRP A 505 21.49 -22.66 -8.46
C TRP A 505 21.09 -23.35 -7.17
N ARG A 506 20.98 -24.67 -7.25
CA ARG A 506 20.71 -25.53 -6.10
C ARG A 506 21.86 -26.48 -5.89
N ASP A 507 22.30 -26.64 -4.65
CA ASP A 507 23.25 -27.65 -4.23
C ASP A 507 22.73 -28.43 -2.99
N ALA A 508 23.43 -29.48 -2.58
CA ALA A 508 23.09 -30.29 -1.43
C ALA A 508 24.33 -30.46 -0.54
N GLY A 509 24.14 -30.48 0.77
CA GLY A 509 25.21 -30.68 1.74
C GLY A 509 24.74 -31.47 2.96
N THR A 510 25.72 -31.97 3.71
CA THR A 510 25.47 -32.81 4.90
C THR A 510 25.52 -32.02 6.21
N GLN A 511 25.93 -30.75 6.19
CA GLN A 511 26.09 -29.91 7.38
C GLN A 511 25.36 -28.56 7.20
N GLU A 512 24.59 -28.17 8.20
CA GLU A 512 23.92 -26.85 8.28
C GLU A 512 24.93 -25.68 8.28
N GLY A 513 26.13 -25.90 8.78
CA GLY A 513 27.18 -24.89 8.96
C GLY A 513 28.16 -24.67 7.81
N ALA A 514 27.96 -25.30 6.63
CA ALA A 514 28.87 -25.13 5.48
C ALA A 514 28.69 -23.78 4.76
N VAL A 515 27.81 -22.90 5.23
CA VAL A 515 27.71 -21.52 4.79
C VAL A 515 28.61 -20.71 5.71
N ALA A 516 29.88 -20.57 5.35
CA ALA A 516 30.71 -19.53 5.93
C ALA A 516 30.02 -18.19 5.64
N MET A 517 29.51 -17.54 6.68
CA MET A 517 29.15 -16.14 6.62
C MET A 517 30.46 -15.38 6.34
N THR A 518 30.73 -15.10 5.10
CA THR A 518 31.65 -14.01 4.79
C THR A 518 30.87 -12.72 5.02
N PRO A 519 31.36 -11.84 5.88
CA PRO A 519 30.68 -10.61 6.26
C PRO A 519 30.40 -9.71 5.06
#